data_480fdf2c1d1a89d9a3bea70c3117aafa
#
_entry.id   480fdf2c1d1a89d9a3bea70c3117aafa
#
_cell.length_a   1.000
_cell.length_b   1.000
_cell.length_c   1.000
_cell.angle_alpha   90.00
_cell.angle_beta   90.00
_cell.angle_gamma   90.00
#
_symmetry.space_group_name_H-M   'P 1'
#
loop_
_entity.id
_entity.type
_entity.pdbx_description
1 polymer ?
#
loop_
_entity_poly.entity_id
_entity_poly.type
_entity_poly.pdbx_seq_one_letter_code
_entity_poly.pdbx_strand_id
1 'polypeptide(L)'
;LIYNLIDMEKYKNKGLTGLANLGNTCFINSCLQILSHTYELNDFLNNRDYKKRLNNKYESALLLEWDTLREMMWKQNCTISPGKFIKTIQKLARIKDINIFTGFAQNDLPEFLLFVVNSFHIALQREVNMKITGQEENDKDKLAT
;
A
#
# COMPACT_ATOMS: atom_id res chain seq x y z
N LEU A 1 17.82 -19.62 -2.44
CA LEU A 1 16.78 -18.64 -2.81
C LEU A 1 15.80 -19.35 -3.73
N ILE A 2 14.75 -19.91 -3.14
CA ILE A 2 13.64 -20.46 -3.91
C ILE A 2 12.80 -19.23 -4.29
N TYR A 3 12.97 -18.75 -5.49
CA TYR A 3 11.96 -17.90 -6.13
C TYR A 3 10.74 -18.80 -6.28
N ASN A 4 9.74 -18.62 -5.43
CA ASN A 4 8.42 -19.15 -5.73
C ASN A 4 7.99 -18.51 -7.03
N LEU A 5 8.02 -19.28 -8.11
CA LEU A 5 7.48 -18.85 -9.39
C LEU A 5 6.03 -18.43 -9.13
N ILE A 6 5.75 -17.17 -9.39
CA ILE A 6 4.38 -16.66 -9.31
C ILE A 6 3.55 -17.47 -10.29
N ASP A 7 2.48 -18.06 -9.78
CA ASP A 7 1.53 -18.76 -10.66
C ASP A 7 0.78 -17.75 -11.53
N MET A 8 1.29 -17.52 -12.73
CA MET A 8 0.74 -16.56 -13.68
C MET A 8 -0.62 -17.00 -14.26
N GLU A 9 -0.95 -18.30 -14.21
CA GLU A 9 -2.23 -18.78 -14.75
C GLU A 9 -3.44 -18.17 -14.02
N LYS A 10 -3.32 -17.91 -12.73
CA LYS A 10 -4.39 -17.25 -11.96
C LYS A 10 -4.68 -15.82 -12.36
N TYR A 11 -3.73 -15.15 -13.04
CA TYR A 11 -3.87 -13.78 -13.53
C TYR A 11 -4.30 -13.70 -15.00
N LYS A 12 -4.27 -14.80 -15.72
CA LYS A 12 -4.56 -14.87 -17.14
C LYS A 12 -5.99 -14.41 -17.48
N ASN A 13 -6.12 -13.56 -18.49
CA ASN A 13 -7.39 -12.99 -18.95
C ASN A 13 -8.17 -12.19 -17.89
N LYS A 14 -7.50 -11.72 -16.87
CA LYS A 14 -8.05 -10.90 -15.77
C LYS A 14 -7.27 -9.61 -15.61
N GLY A 15 -7.73 -8.74 -14.73
CA GLY A 15 -7.03 -7.50 -14.39
C GLY A 15 -7.17 -6.38 -15.43
N LEU A 16 -8.06 -6.53 -16.41
CA LEU A 16 -8.34 -5.52 -17.43
C LEU A 16 -9.47 -4.58 -17.00
N THR A 17 -9.56 -4.29 -15.72
CA THR A 17 -10.58 -3.40 -15.14
C THR A 17 -10.13 -1.95 -15.26
N GLY A 18 -10.98 -1.11 -15.85
CA GLY A 18 -10.79 0.33 -15.90
C GLY A 18 -11.15 1.00 -14.58
N LEU A 19 -10.53 2.14 -14.30
CA LEU A 19 -10.85 2.99 -13.15
C LEU A 19 -11.49 4.29 -13.64
N ALA A 20 -12.67 4.61 -13.12
CA ALA A 20 -13.35 5.85 -13.46
C ALA A 20 -12.54 7.08 -13.01
N ASN A 21 -12.46 8.09 -13.87
CA ASN A 21 -11.88 9.38 -13.51
C ASN A 21 -12.91 10.20 -12.74
N LEU A 22 -12.60 10.55 -11.51
CA LEU A 22 -13.47 11.31 -10.60
C LEU A 22 -13.12 12.81 -10.56
N GLY A 23 -12.41 13.30 -11.56
CA GLY A 23 -11.93 14.68 -11.66
C GLY A 23 -10.47 14.81 -11.23
N ASN A 24 -9.58 15.03 -12.19
CA ASN A 24 -8.12 15.14 -12.00
C ASN A 24 -7.48 13.95 -11.25
N THR A 25 -8.07 12.76 -11.31
CA THR A 25 -7.59 11.55 -10.63
C THR A 25 -6.77 10.62 -11.52
N CYS A 26 -6.33 11.09 -12.69
CA CYS A 26 -5.56 10.28 -13.64
C CYS A 26 -4.24 9.77 -13.05
N PHE A 27 -3.53 10.58 -12.27
CA PHE A 27 -2.29 10.17 -11.59
C PHE A 27 -2.55 9.07 -10.56
N ILE A 28 -3.68 9.14 -9.84
CA ILE A 28 -4.12 8.08 -8.91
C ILE A 28 -4.42 6.81 -9.70
N ASN A 29 -5.26 6.89 -10.72
CA ASN A 29 -5.66 5.73 -11.51
C ASN A 29 -4.47 5.04 -12.16
N SER A 30 -3.50 5.79 -12.69
CA SER A 30 -2.26 5.24 -13.24
C SER A 30 -1.45 4.49 -12.19
N CYS A 31 -1.28 5.08 -11.01
CA CYS A 31 -0.60 4.45 -9.89
C CYS A 31 -1.30 3.16 -9.44
N LEU A 32 -2.62 3.17 -9.30
CA LEU A 32 -3.39 2.01 -8.88
C LEU A 32 -3.34 0.87 -9.89
N GLN A 33 -3.29 1.18 -11.19
CA GLN A 33 -3.10 0.15 -12.23
C GLN A 33 -1.73 -0.51 -12.11
N ILE A 34 -0.66 0.25 -11.88
CA ILE A 34 0.68 -0.31 -11.66
C ILE A 34 0.71 -1.19 -10.41
N LEU A 35 0.16 -0.72 -9.29
CA LEU A 35 0.09 -1.49 -8.05
C LEU A 35 -0.74 -2.76 -8.20
N SER A 36 -1.85 -2.69 -8.95
CA SER A 36 -2.71 -3.84 -9.24
C SER A 36 -1.99 -4.92 -10.03
N HIS A 37 -1.02 -4.57 -10.87
CA HIS A 37 -0.22 -5.50 -11.66
C HIS A 37 1.14 -5.84 -11.02
N THR A 38 1.33 -5.49 -9.76
CA THR A 38 2.46 -5.95 -8.94
C THR A 38 2.06 -7.29 -8.30
N TYR A 39 2.39 -8.37 -8.97
CA TYR A 39 1.88 -9.71 -8.62
C TYR A 39 2.36 -10.20 -7.27
N GLU A 40 3.58 -9.85 -6.86
CA GLU A 40 4.12 -10.15 -5.54
C GLU A 40 3.28 -9.51 -4.42
N LEU A 41 2.85 -8.26 -4.63
CA LEU A 41 1.96 -7.57 -3.71
C LEU A 41 0.59 -8.26 -3.66
N ASN A 42 0.06 -8.65 -4.82
CA ASN A 42 -1.20 -9.38 -4.90
C ASN A 42 -1.13 -10.72 -4.16
N ASP A 43 -0.06 -11.49 -4.32
CA ASP A 43 0.13 -12.78 -3.65
C ASP A 43 0.25 -12.61 -2.13
N PHE A 44 0.96 -11.58 -1.69
CA PHE A 44 1.04 -11.23 -0.28
C PHE A 44 -0.33 -10.89 0.33
N LEU A 45 -1.13 -10.08 -0.36
CA LEU A 45 -2.46 -9.68 0.12
C LEU A 45 -3.48 -10.83 0.03
N ASN A 46 -3.39 -11.68 -0.97
CA ASN A 46 -4.26 -12.84 -1.14
C ASN A 46 -4.16 -13.84 0.02
N ASN A 47 -3.00 -13.96 0.64
CA ASN A 47 -2.78 -14.81 1.80
C ASN A 47 -3.60 -14.37 3.03
N ARG A 48 -4.05 -13.12 3.09
CA ARG A 48 -4.84 -12.53 4.20
C ARG A 48 -4.20 -12.58 5.58
N ASP A 49 -3.08 -13.24 5.77
CA ASP A 49 -2.34 -13.30 7.06
C ASP A 49 -1.78 -11.92 7.45
N TYR A 50 -1.58 -11.03 6.48
CA TYR A 50 -1.17 -9.66 6.74
C TYR A 50 -2.16 -8.93 7.68
N LYS A 51 -3.45 -9.28 7.65
CA LYS A 51 -4.48 -8.67 8.50
C LYS A 51 -4.19 -8.86 9.99
N LYS A 52 -3.56 -9.96 10.36
CA LYS A 52 -3.12 -10.23 11.73
C LYS A 52 -1.92 -9.36 12.16
N ARG A 53 -1.23 -8.77 11.18
CA ARG A 53 -0.04 -7.93 11.39
C ARG A 53 -0.35 -6.44 11.37
N LEU A 54 -1.55 -6.06 10.95
CA LEU A 54 -1.95 -4.66 10.91
C LEU A 54 -1.91 -4.04 12.30
N ASN A 55 -1.34 -2.86 12.37
CA ASN A 55 -1.38 -2.04 13.57
C ASN A 55 -2.67 -1.18 13.62
N ASN A 56 -2.88 -0.46 14.73
CA ASN A 56 -4.04 0.41 14.93
C ASN A 56 -3.87 1.83 14.35
N LYS A 57 -2.94 2.02 13.42
CA LYS A 57 -2.71 3.31 12.77
C LYS A 57 -3.71 3.53 11.63
N TYR A 58 -3.89 4.78 11.25
CA TYR A 58 -4.80 5.16 10.16
C TYR A 58 -4.39 4.59 8.80
N GLU A 59 -3.09 4.36 8.61
CA GLU A 59 -2.52 3.75 7.41
C GLU A 59 -3.05 2.32 7.16
N SER A 60 -3.39 1.59 8.22
CA SER A 60 -3.99 0.26 8.10
C SER A 60 -5.34 0.30 7.36
N ALA A 61 -6.12 1.36 7.56
CA ALA A 61 -7.37 1.55 6.81
C ALA A 61 -7.11 1.74 5.31
N LEU A 62 -6.04 2.45 4.94
CA LEU A 62 -5.68 2.63 3.53
C LEU A 62 -5.29 1.30 2.87
N LEU A 63 -4.51 0.47 3.55
CA LEU A 63 -4.13 -0.85 3.02
C LEU A 63 -5.34 -1.77 2.85
N LEU A 64 -6.28 -1.77 3.80
CA LEU A 64 -7.51 -2.54 3.70
C LEU A 64 -8.42 -2.06 2.56
N GLU A 65 -8.54 -0.76 2.35
CA GLU A 65 -9.30 -0.21 1.22
C GLU A 65 -8.64 -0.52 -0.13
N TRP A 66 -7.30 -0.50 -0.17
CA TRP A 66 -6.56 -0.97 -1.35
C TRP A 66 -6.86 -2.43 -1.66
N ASP A 67 -6.78 -3.31 -0.66
CA ASP A 67 -7.05 -4.74 -0.85
C ASP A 67 -8.47 -4.98 -1.36
N THR A 68 -9.46 -4.27 -0.81
CA THR A 68 -10.85 -4.34 -1.28
C THR A 68 -11.00 -3.88 -2.73
N LEU A 69 -10.38 -2.74 -3.08
CA LEU A 69 -10.40 -2.22 -4.45
C LEU A 69 -9.71 -3.18 -5.42
N ARG A 70 -8.55 -3.68 -5.06
CA ARG A 70 -7.78 -4.65 -5.82
C ARG A 70 -8.59 -5.94 -6.09
N GLU A 71 -9.24 -6.48 -5.08
CA GLU A 71 -10.11 -7.67 -5.26
C GLU A 71 -11.21 -7.40 -6.28
N MET A 72 -11.84 -6.23 -6.25
CA MET A 72 -12.84 -5.84 -7.25
C MET A 72 -12.24 -5.71 -8.66
N MET A 73 -11.03 -5.16 -8.77
CA MET A 73 -10.34 -5.02 -10.06
C MET A 73 -10.02 -6.38 -10.71
N TRP A 74 -9.76 -7.40 -9.90
CA TRP A 74 -9.40 -8.72 -10.38
C TRP A 74 -10.57 -9.70 -10.50
N LYS A 75 -11.74 -9.34 -9.97
CA LYS A 75 -12.92 -10.20 -9.99
C LYS A 75 -13.50 -10.36 -11.39
N GLN A 76 -13.60 -9.28 -12.14
CA GLN A 76 -14.09 -9.26 -13.52
C GLN A 76 -13.57 -8.04 -14.27
N ASN A 77 -13.44 -8.16 -15.58
CA ASN A 77 -13.04 -7.05 -16.45
C ASN A 77 -14.24 -6.10 -16.65
N CYS A 78 -14.20 -4.93 -16.04
CA CYS A 78 -15.24 -3.91 -16.10
C CYS A 78 -14.64 -2.52 -15.81
N THR A 79 -15.47 -1.53 -15.61
CA THR A 79 -15.04 -0.21 -15.08
C THR A 79 -15.61 -0.02 -13.70
N ILE A 80 -14.76 0.32 -12.74
CA ILE A 80 -15.15 0.56 -11.34
C ILE A 80 -14.72 1.94 -10.87
N SER A 81 -15.37 2.43 -9.82
CA SER A 81 -15.03 3.71 -9.20
C SER A 81 -14.10 3.51 -8.00
N PRO A 82 -12.90 4.14 -7.98
CA PRO A 82 -12.01 4.10 -6.83
C PRO A 82 -12.39 5.10 -5.72
N GLY A 83 -13.63 5.59 -5.69
CA GLY A 83 -14.04 6.71 -4.84
C GLY A 83 -13.81 6.51 -3.35
N LYS A 84 -14.04 5.29 -2.84
CA LYS A 84 -13.83 4.98 -1.42
C LYS A 84 -12.35 5.01 -1.05
N PHE A 85 -11.49 4.47 -1.90
CA PHE A 85 -10.05 4.53 -1.72
C PHE A 85 -9.53 5.98 -1.73
N ILE A 86 -9.99 6.79 -2.69
CA ILE A 86 -9.63 8.21 -2.79
C ILE A 86 -10.05 8.98 -1.53
N LYS A 87 -11.25 8.76 -1.03
CA LYS A 87 -11.70 9.38 0.23
C LYS A 87 -10.82 8.98 1.42
N THR A 88 -10.37 7.75 1.46
CA THR A 88 -9.47 7.28 2.52
C THR A 88 -8.11 7.96 2.43
N ILE A 89 -7.56 8.14 1.22
CA ILE A 89 -6.33 8.92 1.00
C ILE A 89 -6.51 10.36 1.48
N GLN A 90 -7.58 11.03 1.06
CA GLN A 90 -7.86 12.41 1.45
C GLN A 90 -7.96 12.56 2.97
N LYS A 91 -8.62 11.61 3.63
CA LYS A 91 -8.72 11.58 5.09
C LYS A 91 -7.36 11.40 5.74
N LEU A 92 -6.55 10.45 5.27
CA LEU A 92 -5.22 10.19 5.81
C LEU A 92 -4.29 11.38 5.61
N ALA A 93 -4.32 12.01 4.43
CA ALA A 93 -3.53 13.22 4.15
C ALA A 93 -3.86 14.37 5.10
N ARG A 94 -5.16 14.59 5.40
CA ARG A 94 -5.58 15.60 6.39
C ARG A 94 -5.10 15.28 7.80
N ILE A 95 -5.20 14.01 8.21
CA ILE A 95 -4.74 13.59 9.55
C ILE A 95 -3.23 13.80 9.71
N LYS A 96 -2.48 13.62 8.63
CA LYS A 96 -1.02 13.79 8.62
C LYS A 96 -0.57 15.24 8.36
N ASP A 97 -1.52 16.15 8.23
CA ASP A 97 -1.26 17.56 7.86
C ASP A 97 -0.45 17.69 6.55
N ILE A 98 -0.75 16.83 5.59
CA ILE A 98 -0.18 16.84 4.26
C ILE A 98 -1.14 17.62 3.35
N ASN A 99 -0.73 18.81 2.87
CA ASN A 99 -1.60 19.69 2.10
C ASN A 99 -1.93 19.18 0.69
N ILE A 100 -1.13 18.28 0.15
CA ILE A 100 -1.39 17.56 -1.10
C ILE A 100 -2.31 16.37 -0.86
N PHE A 101 -2.99 15.89 -1.91
CA PHE A 101 -3.95 14.77 -1.87
C PHE A 101 -5.19 14.99 -0.99
N THR A 102 -5.44 16.21 -0.52
CA THR A 102 -6.59 16.54 0.33
C THR A 102 -7.85 16.91 -0.47
N GLY A 103 -7.72 17.14 -1.76
CA GLY A 103 -8.78 17.54 -2.68
C GLY A 103 -8.70 16.86 -4.04
N PHE A 104 -9.14 17.53 -5.08
CA PHE A 104 -9.15 17.06 -6.47
C PHE A 104 -8.14 17.79 -7.36
N ALA A 105 -7.12 18.42 -6.78
CA ALA A 105 -6.03 19.00 -7.55
C ALA A 105 -5.17 17.89 -8.17
N GLN A 106 -4.66 18.13 -9.36
CA GLN A 106 -3.71 17.24 -9.99
C GLN A 106 -2.38 17.28 -9.24
N ASN A 107 -1.79 16.13 -8.99
CA ASN A 107 -0.53 15.98 -8.28
C ASN A 107 0.45 15.09 -9.05
N ASP A 108 1.69 15.09 -8.62
CA ASP A 108 2.74 14.31 -9.22
C ASP A 108 2.60 12.81 -8.87
N LEU A 109 2.67 11.94 -9.87
CA LEU A 109 2.50 10.49 -9.70
C LEU A 109 3.57 9.87 -8.80
N PRO A 110 4.87 10.17 -8.94
CA PRO A 110 5.89 9.64 -8.05
C PRO A 110 5.68 9.99 -6.58
N GLU A 111 5.25 11.21 -6.29
CA GLU A 111 4.96 11.66 -4.93
C GLU A 111 3.76 10.91 -4.35
N PHE A 112 2.72 10.72 -5.16
CA PHE A 112 1.57 9.93 -4.77
C PHE A 112 1.92 8.45 -4.52
N LEU A 113 2.70 7.84 -5.40
CA LEU A 113 3.16 6.46 -5.24
C LEU A 113 3.96 6.30 -3.94
N LEU A 114 4.87 7.21 -3.66
CA LEU A 114 5.65 7.21 -2.43
C LEU A 114 4.77 7.32 -1.18
N PHE A 115 3.77 8.19 -1.21
CA PHE A 115 2.79 8.32 -0.13
C PHE A 115 2.05 7.01 0.15
N VAL A 116 1.57 6.34 -0.89
CA VAL A 116 0.82 5.08 -0.78
C VAL A 116 1.72 3.96 -0.26
N VAL A 117 2.88 3.76 -0.86
CA VAL A 117 3.82 2.69 -0.47
C VAL A 117 4.32 2.89 0.97
N ASN A 118 4.65 4.12 1.36
CA ASN A 118 5.04 4.44 2.72
C ASN A 118 3.90 4.18 3.72
N SER A 119 2.67 4.47 3.35
CA SER A 119 1.51 4.17 4.18
C SER A 119 1.33 2.65 4.37
N PHE A 120 1.53 1.85 3.34
CA PHE A 120 1.50 0.39 3.45
C PHE A 120 2.62 -0.14 4.35
N HIS A 121 3.82 0.44 4.23
CA HIS A 121 4.94 0.10 5.10
C HIS A 121 4.60 0.40 6.57
N ILE A 122 4.08 1.59 6.87
CA ILE A 122 3.69 1.98 8.23
C ILE A 122 2.59 1.06 8.79
N ALA A 123 1.64 0.64 7.94
CA ALA A 123 0.56 -0.27 8.35
C ALA A 123 1.06 -1.65 8.79
N LEU A 124 2.17 -2.12 8.19
CA LEU A 124 2.71 -3.46 8.38
C LEU A 124 3.94 -3.51 9.30
N GLN A 125 4.54 -2.35 9.60
CA GLN A 125 5.76 -2.30 10.43
C GLN A 125 5.49 -2.83 11.84
N ARG A 126 6.48 -3.52 12.39
CA ARG A 126 6.50 -3.97 13.79
C ARG A 126 7.44 -3.09 14.61
N GLU A 127 7.01 -2.74 15.79
CA GLU A 127 7.91 -2.19 16.80
C GLU A 127 8.65 -3.36 17.45
N VAL A 128 9.96 -3.32 17.40
CA VAL A 128 10.83 -4.31 18.04
C VAL A 128 11.54 -3.63 19.19
N ASN A 129 11.23 -4.05 20.40
CA ASN A 129 12.01 -3.66 21.57
C ASN A 129 13.23 -4.57 21.66
N MET A 130 14.37 -4.09 21.21
CA MET A 130 15.66 -4.77 21.41
C MET A 130 16.22 -4.39 22.79
N LYS A 131 16.46 -5.38 23.60
CA LYS A 131 17.31 -5.22 24.79
C LYS A 131 18.71 -5.74 24.44
N ILE A 132 19.68 -4.87 24.45
CA ILE A 132 21.08 -5.28 24.35
C ILE A 132 21.47 -5.80 25.72
N THR A 133 21.81 -7.10 25.79
CA THR A 133 22.32 -7.76 27.00
C THR A 133 23.80 -8.04 26.78
N GLY A 134 24.65 -7.48 27.63
CA GLY A 134 26.09 -7.63 27.58
C GLY A 134 26.78 -6.49 28.33
N GLN A 135 28.07 -6.64 28.63
CA GLN A 135 28.89 -5.54 29.12
C GLN A 135 29.61 -4.90 27.93
N GLU A 136 29.68 -3.57 27.91
CA GLU A 136 30.45 -2.82 26.91
C GLU A 136 31.93 -3.11 27.13
N GLU A 137 32.57 -3.79 26.17
CA GLU A 137 34.00 -4.16 26.25
C GLU A 137 34.91 -3.12 25.62
N ASN A 138 34.39 -2.24 24.75
CA ASN A 138 35.17 -1.23 24.04
C ASN A 138 34.30 -0.04 23.57
N ASP A 139 34.96 1.02 23.09
CA ASP A 139 34.27 2.25 22.64
C ASP A 139 33.38 2.06 21.40
N LYS A 140 33.56 0.98 20.64
CA LYS A 140 32.64 0.65 19.52
C LYS A 140 31.29 0.10 20.04
N ASP A 141 31.32 -0.61 21.14
CA ASP A 141 30.08 -1.14 21.76
C ASP A 141 29.23 -0.02 22.34
N LYS A 142 29.86 1.06 22.85
CA LYS A 142 29.16 2.25 23.34
C LYS A 142 28.43 3.02 22.25
N LEU A 143 28.90 2.96 21.01
CA LEU A 143 28.24 3.59 19.87
C LEU A 143 27.05 2.78 19.33
N ALA A 144 26.93 1.50 19.71
CA ALA A 144 25.85 0.61 19.29
C ALA A 144 24.69 0.54 20.29
N THR A 145 24.87 1.09 21.49
CA THR A 145 23.86 1.19 22.53
C THR A 145 23.19 2.55 22.52
#